data_11e85aaff8a8134314a87e32d69bfe2b
#
_entry.id   11e85aaff8a8134314a87e32d69bfe2b
#
_cell.length_a   1.000
_cell.length_b   1.000
_cell.length_c   1.000
_cell.angle_alpha   90.00
_cell.angle_beta   90.00
_cell.angle_gamma   90.00
#
_symmetry.space_group_name_H-M   'P 1'
#
loop_
_entity.id
_entity.type
_entity.pdbx_description
1 polymer ?
#
loop_
_entity_poly.entity_id
_entity_poly.type
_entity_poly.pdbx_seq_one_letter_code
_entity_poly.pdbx_strand_id
1 'polypeptide(L)'
;MKKIHSRLASMLVAAATISTLAGCGSHSDKIEITIGMWPQAGLTQEVNMFKVWKERFEIDHPEYQIKAAPYEYSIETAQSKGQSHTLPTVFQTWFTEPQWLVNAGYIKDITSFLNDLGWYDKMDVDMRNNLTFEGKVYGIPRDGYGLGLVLNKRILGECGLLPENEDGTYSIYNKDGSPAYPTTFDEVRHFSEVIVDSTDNTRGILIPSANKNGGWQFSNIAWNFGAQLEVQNSDGKWVGTLNDPKAVEAMNWIKEMKSDGLLIDTITVSYNDWYGKIKSQVGMAIVGSDVVQLAITNAKLAKEDLAFVPMPAGPYGDRYSLYGGTPYVFSSDASDEQVKGAMMFLEYMGRSPDATEANLAAVTEGNEVASKKGEPIIPSVKPWTDATYLAATKEIEDKYVNVDMTNFNDFFNTLPTMKHNEVSYYAQEMYKLLDNVIQKVLQNPDTVNVENELTTANNTFNSQYMSQL
;
A
#
# COMPACT_ATOMS: atom_id res chain seq x y z
N MET A 1 -9.09 -73.79 -7.50
CA MET A 1 -10.08 -74.91 -7.42
C MET A 1 -11.45 -74.33 -7.11
N LYS A 2 -12.40 -74.61 -8.01
CA LYS A 2 -13.87 -74.66 -7.89
C LYS A 2 -14.58 -73.39 -7.47
N LYS A 3 -15.26 -72.62 -8.39
CA LYS A 3 -16.56 -72.89 -9.01
C LYS A 3 -17.71 -72.85 -7.99
N ILE A 4 -18.85 -72.21 -8.14
CA ILE A 4 -19.76 -71.89 -9.24
C ILE A 4 -21.13 -71.53 -8.59
N HIS A 5 -21.93 -70.74 -9.31
CA HIS A 5 -23.40 -70.64 -9.48
C HIS A 5 -24.19 -69.76 -8.49
N SER A 6 -24.83 -68.73 -8.91
CA SER A 6 -25.96 -68.47 -9.85
C SER A 6 -27.33 -68.85 -9.34
N ARG A 7 -28.27 -67.91 -9.36
CA ARG A 7 -29.64 -67.82 -9.89
C ARG A 7 -30.47 -66.86 -9.06
N LEU A 8 -30.91 -65.73 -9.62
CA LEU A 8 -32.21 -65.53 -10.34
C LEU A 8 -33.47 -65.92 -9.56
N ALA A 9 -34.30 -64.94 -9.26
CA ALA A 9 -35.71 -64.77 -9.66
C ALA A 9 -36.44 -63.84 -8.70
N SER A 10 -36.91 -62.75 -9.13
CA SER A 10 -38.24 -62.37 -9.70
C SER A 10 -39.21 -61.75 -8.69
N MET A 11 -39.58 -60.53 -8.97
CA MET A 11 -40.86 -59.80 -8.89
C MET A 11 -41.75 -59.99 -7.66
N LEU A 12 -42.05 -58.87 -7.03
CA LEU A 12 -43.44 -58.47 -6.76
C LEU A 12 -43.57 -56.96 -6.60
N VAL A 13 -44.40 -56.37 -7.47
CA VAL A 13 -44.82 -54.97 -7.50
C VAL A 13 -45.82 -54.78 -6.36
N ALA A 14 -45.53 -53.81 -5.45
CA ALA A 14 -46.55 -53.23 -4.59
C ALA A 14 -46.49 -51.71 -4.75
N ALA A 15 -47.47 -51.19 -5.47
CA ALA A 15 -47.71 -49.75 -5.57
C ALA A 15 -48.17 -49.21 -4.21
N ALA A 16 -47.32 -48.44 -3.56
CA ALA A 16 -47.72 -47.58 -2.44
C ALA A 16 -47.65 -46.14 -2.93
N THR A 17 -48.78 -45.52 -3.17
CA THR A 17 -48.98 -44.10 -3.38
C THR A 17 -48.60 -43.38 -2.12
N ILE A 18 -47.36 -42.83 -2.07
CA ILE A 18 -46.96 -41.86 -1.05
C ILE A 18 -47.23 -40.48 -1.62
N SER A 19 -48.21 -39.81 -1.04
CA SER A 19 -48.49 -38.41 -1.23
C SER A 19 -47.24 -37.60 -0.86
N THR A 20 -46.49 -37.11 -1.84
CA THR A 20 -45.45 -36.12 -1.61
C THR A 20 -46.13 -34.80 -1.24
N LEU A 21 -46.14 -34.50 0.05
CA LEU A 21 -46.24 -33.14 0.52
C LEU A 21 -45.00 -32.43 0.00
N ALA A 22 -45.16 -31.69 -1.12
CA ALA A 22 -44.22 -30.71 -1.57
C ALA A 22 -44.17 -29.62 -0.49
N GLY A 23 -43.22 -29.77 0.44
CA GLY A 23 -42.75 -28.69 1.25
C GLY A 23 -42.02 -27.72 0.30
N CYS A 24 -42.68 -26.66 -0.12
CA CYS A 24 -42.01 -25.48 -0.65
C CYS A 24 -41.16 -24.88 0.48
N GLY A 25 -39.99 -25.45 0.70
CA GLY A 25 -38.89 -24.71 1.26
C GLY A 25 -38.43 -23.75 0.17
N SER A 26 -38.80 -22.48 0.27
CA SER A 26 -38.17 -21.42 -0.51
C SER A 26 -36.68 -21.42 -0.13
N HIS A 27 -35.84 -22.14 -0.86
CA HIS A 27 -34.45 -21.79 -0.99
C HIS A 27 -34.50 -20.44 -1.71
N SER A 28 -34.53 -19.36 -0.97
CA SER A 28 -34.08 -18.08 -1.53
C SER A 28 -32.58 -18.31 -1.78
N ASP A 29 -32.20 -18.54 -3.04
CA ASP A 29 -30.80 -18.58 -3.43
C ASP A 29 -30.21 -17.21 -3.12
N LYS A 30 -29.55 -17.13 -1.94
CA LYS A 30 -28.87 -15.91 -1.54
C LYS A 30 -27.75 -15.61 -2.51
N ILE A 31 -27.56 -14.32 -2.82
CA ILE A 31 -26.45 -13.86 -3.64
C ILE A 31 -25.17 -14.00 -2.81
N GLU A 32 -24.32 -14.92 -3.22
CA GLU A 32 -23.06 -15.19 -2.54
C GLU A 32 -21.99 -14.18 -2.97
N ILE A 33 -21.31 -13.56 -1.98
CA ILE A 33 -20.24 -12.59 -2.19
C ILE A 33 -18.98 -13.13 -1.53
N THR A 34 -17.94 -13.38 -2.31
CA THR A 34 -16.64 -13.85 -1.82
C THR A 34 -15.70 -12.68 -1.54
N ILE A 35 -15.19 -12.61 -0.31
CA ILE A 35 -14.36 -11.51 0.19
C ILE A 35 -12.90 -11.96 0.23
N GLY A 36 -12.10 -11.46 -0.73
CA GLY A 36 -10.68 -11.80 -0.89
C GLY A 36 -9.79 -11.25 0.21
N MET A 37 -10.15 -10.07 0.77
CA MET A 37 -9.43 -9.45 1.88
C MET A 37 -9.81 -10.02 3.26
N TRP A 38 -10.51 -11.16 3.32
CA TRP A 38 -10.79 -11.81 4.58
C TRP A 38 -9.48 -12.21 5.29
N PRO A 39 -9.32 -11.90 6.60
CA PRO A 39 -8.07 -12.16 7.30
C PRO A 39 -7.74 -13.67 7.37
N GLN A 40 -6.44 -13.98 7.39
CA GLN A 40 -5.96 -15.34 7.61
C GLN A 40 -6.38 -15.84 8.99
N ALA A 41 -6.63 -17.15 9.13
CA ALA A 41 -7.16 -17.77 10.36
C ALA A 41 -6.32 -17.49 11.63
N GLY A 42 -5.03 -17.24 11.48
CA GLY A 42 -4.12 -16.88 12.59
C GLY A 42 -4.35 -15.48 13.18
N LEU A 43 -5.02 -14.59 12.45
CA LEU A 43 -5.34 -13.23 12.86
C LEU A 43 -6.70 -13.20 13.56
N THR A 44 -6.77 -13.81 14.75
CA THR A 44 -8.04 -14.11 15.43
C THR A 44 -8.91 -12.88 15.70
N GLN A 45 -8.32 -11.75 16.08
CA GLN A 45 -9.09 -10.52 16.36
C GLN A 45 -9.67 -9.92 15.08
N GLU A 46 -8.88 -9.86 14.03
CA GLU A 46 -9.30 -9.38 12.72
C GLU A 46 -10.39 -10.29 12.13
N VAL A 47 -10.23 -11.61 12.24
CA VAL A 47 -11.26 -12.58 11.83
C VAL A 47 -12.58 -12.37 12.60
N ASN A 48 -12.49 -12.11 13.89
CA ASN A 48 -13.70 -11.86 14.70
C ASN A 48 -14.38 -10.55 14.30
N MET A 49 -13.64 -9.51 14.01
CA MET A 49 -14.17 -8.24 13.53
C MET A 49 -14.90 -8.42 12.19
N PHE A 50 -14.30 -9.14 11.23
CA PHE A 50 -14.95 -9.46 9.95
C PHE A 50 -16.23 -10.29 10.11
N LYS A 51 -16.27 -11.20 11.09
CA LYS A 51 -17.50 -11.96 11.42
C LYS A 51 -18.62 -11.06 11.94
N VAL A 52 -18.31 -10.09 12.80
CA VAL A 52 -19.30 -9.12 13.31
C VAL A 52 -19.85 -8.27 12.16
N TRP A 53 -18.98 -7.75 11.28
CA TRP A 53 -19.40 -6.98 10.12
C TRP A 53 -20.28 -7.79 9.17
N LYS A 54 -19.89 -9.04 8.91
CA LYS A 54 -20.70 -9.99 8.13
C LYS A 54 -22.09 -10.22 8.75
N GLU A 55 -22.16 -10.49 10.06
CA GLU A 55 -23.42 -10.75 10.75
C GLU A 55 -24.36 -9.53 10.67
N ARG A 56 -23.85 -8.32 10.91
CA ARG A 56 -24.63 -7.08 10.77
C ARG A 56 -25.14 -6.92 9.33
N PHE A 57 -24.24 -7.05 8.36
CA PHE A 57 -24.60 -6.94 6.95
C PHE A 57 -25.68 -7.93 6.53
N GLU A 58 -25.55 -9.21 6.90
CA GLU A 58 -26.52 -10.26 6.52
C GLU A 58 -27.87 -10.13 7.25
N ILE A 59 -27.94 -9.42 8.39
CA ILE A 59 -29.19 -9.05 9.07
C ILE A 59 -29.91 -7.98 8.28
N ASP A 60 -29.19 -6.92 7.88
CA ASP A 60 -29.76 -5.77 7.19
C ASP A 60 -30.05 -6.07 5.71
N HIS A 61 -29.31 -7.01 5.12
CA HIS A 61 -29.36 -7.42 3.71
C HIS A 61 -29.48 -8.95 3.59
N PRO A 62 -30.66 -9.52 3.95
CA PRO A 62 -30.86 -10.97 4.02
C PRO A 62 -30.78 -11.70 2.68
N GLU A 63 -30.86 -10.98 1.56
CA GLU A 63 -30.67 -11.50 0.19
C GLU A 63 -29.23 -11.86 -0.13
N TYR A 64 -28.24 -11.35 0.64
CA TYR A 64 -26.82 -11.64 0.45
C TYR A 64 -26.28 -12.67 1.43
N GLN A 65 -25.18 -13.31 1.04
CA GLN A 65 -24.36 -14.16 1.89
C GLN A 65 -22.88 -13.87 1.69
N ILE A 66 -22.21 -13.42 2.74
CA ILE A 66 -20.76 -13.16 2.72
C ILE A 66 -19.98 -14.46 2.95
N LYS A 67 -19.02 -14.74 2.08
CA LYS A 67 -18.09 -15.88 2.17
C LYS A 67 -16.66 -15.41 2.31
N ALA A 68 -15.96 -15.95 3.28
CA ALA A 68 -14.52 -15.78 3.42
C ALA A 68 -13.79 -16.47 2.26
N ALA A 69 -12.94 -15.74 1.56
CA ALA A 69 -12.10 -16.25 0.49
C ALA A 69 -10.70 -15.61 0.57
N PRO A 70 -9.93 -15.85 1.66
CA PRO A 70 -8.64 -15.22 1.88
C PRO A 70 -7.74 -15.32 0.64
N TYR A 71 -7.33 -14.18 0.12
CA TYR A 71 -6.54 -14.08 -1.09
C TYR A 71 -5.45 -13.02 -0.93
N GLU A 72 -4.22 -13.43 -1.04
CA GLU A 72 -3.06 -12.56 -1.09
C GLU A 72 -2.68 -12.34 -2.55
N TYR A 73 -2.70 -11.07 -2.97
CA TYR A 73 -2.42 -10.69 -4.35
C TYR A 73 -0.94 -10.92 -4.71
N SER A 74 -0.72 -11.56 -5.83
CA SER A 74 0.49 -11.47 -6.63
C SER A 74 0.10 -11.56 -8.11
N ILE A 75 0.98 -11.11 -9.01
CA ILE A 75 0.73 -11.19 -10.46
C ILE A 75 0.44 -12.65 -10.87
N GLU A 76 1.25 -13.58 -10.36
CA GLU A 76 1.15 -15.02 -10.67
C GLU A 76 -0.17 -15.62 -10.15
N THR A 77 -0.55 -15.28 -8.92
CA THR A 77 -1.82 -15.77 -8.35
C THR A 77 -3.01 -15.13 -9.02
N ALA A 78 -2.95 -13.85 -9.37
CA ALA A 78 -4.00 -13.15 -10.10
C ALA A 78 -4.18 -13.73 -11.50
N GLN A 79 -3.10 -14.00 -12.23
CA GLN A 79 -3.14 -14.64 -13.55
C GLN A 79 -3.76 -16.04 -13.47
N SER A 80 -3.29 -16.88 -12.52
CA SER A 80 -3.80 -18.24 -12.36
C SER A 80 -5.29 -18.26 -12.01
N LYS A 81 -5.72 -17.41 -11.07
CA LYS A 81 -7.12 -17.32 -10.64
C LYS A 81 -8.02 -16.66 -11.69
N GLY A 82 -7.53 -15.65 -12.41
CA GLY A 82 -8.25 -15.02 -13.50
C GLY A 82 -8.52 -16.01 -14.64
N GLN A 83 -7.50 -16.77 -15.05
CA GLN A 83 -7.65 -17.80 -16.08
C GLN A 83 -8.59 -18.94 -15.68
N SER A 84 -8.64 -19.28 -14.39
CA SER A 84 -9.52 -20.35 -13.86
C SER A 84 -10.88 -19.84 -13.40
N HIS A 85 -11.18 -18.55 -13.56
CA HIS A 85 -12.44 -17.93 -13.11
C HIS A 85 -12.72 -18.15 -11.61
N THR A 86 -11.68 -18.02 -10.77
CA THR A 86 -11.75 -18.26 -9.31
C THR A 86 -11.28 -17.07 -8.48
N LEU A 87 -11.20 -15.88 -9.09
CA LEU A 87 -10.97 -14.64 -8.34
C LEU A 87 -12.14 -14.39 -7.39
N PRO A 88 -11.89 -13.91 -6.15
CA PRO A 88 -12.97 -13.48 -5.27
C PRO A 88 -13.80 -12.36 -5.90
N THR A 89 -15.07 -12.23 -5.50
CA THR A 89 -15.96 -11.16 -5.96
C THR A 89 -15.31 -9.78 -5.81
N VAL A 90 -14.69 -9.55 -4.65
CA VAL A 90 -13.90 -8.34 -4.36
C VAL A 90 -12.57 -8.74 -3.69
N PHE A 91 -11.48 -8.13 -4.13
CA PHE A 91 -10.15 -8.38 -3.58
C PHE A 91 -9.28 -7.12 -3.61
N GLN A 92 -8.13 -7.16 -2.92
CA GLN A 92 -7.16 -6.06 -2.88
C GLN A 92 -6.06 -6.28 -3.89
N THR A 93 -5.51 -5.17 -4.42
CA THR A 93 -4.29 -5.15 -5.21
C THR A 93 -3.46 -3.90 -4.90
N TRP A 94 -2.38 -3.64 -5.62
CA TRP A 94 -1.63 -2.38 -5.56
C TRP A 94 -2.11 -1.40 -6.62
N PHE A 95 -1.90 -0.09 -6.45
CA PHE A 95 -2.31 0.90 -7.45
C PHE A 95 -1.61 0.76 -8.81
N THR A 96 -0.48 0.07 -8.86
CA THR A 96 0.25 -0.23 -10.10
C THR A 96 -0.36 -1.34 -10.95
N GLU A 97 -1.30 -2.10 -10.41
CA GLU A 97 -1.79 -3.34 -11.03
C GLU A 97 -3.10 -3.24 -11.79
N PRO A 98 -4.03 -2.31 -11.49
CA PRO A 98 -5.34 -2.30 -12.13
C PRO A 98 -5.28 -2.26 -13.65
N GLN A 99 -4.36 -1.52 -14.25
CA GLN A 99 -4.22 -1.46 -15.70
C GLN A 99 -3.92 -2.82 -16.33
N TRP A 100 -2.99 -3.58 -15.73
CA TRP A 100 -2.68 -4.93 -16.19
C TRP A 100 -3.89 -5.86 -16.04
N LEU A 101 -4.59 -5.78 -14.91
CA LEU A 101 -5.79 -6.59 -14.65
C LEU A 101 -6.94 -6.24 -15.62
N VAL A 102 -7.08 -4.95 -15.99
CA VAL A 102 -8.04 -4.49 -17.02
C VAL A 102 -7.68 -5.08 -18.38
N ASN A 103 -6.41 -4.97 -18.79
CA ASN A 103 -5.94 -5.50 -20.07
C ASN A 103 -6.09 -7.02 -20.16
N ALA A 104 -5.94 -7.74 -19.05
CA ALA A 104 -6.15 -9.17 -18.95
C ALA A 104 -7.64 -9.57 -18.89
N GLY A 105 -8.55 -8.61 -18.72
CA GLY A 105 -9.99 -8.85 -18.61
C GLY A 105 -10.42 -9.47 -17.26
N TYR A 106 -9.64 -9.29 -16.19
CA TYR A 106 -9.87 -9.94 -14.89
C TYR A 106 -10.68 -9.11 -13.91
N ILE A 107 -10.79 -7.80 -14.13
CA ILE A 107 -11.55 -6.90 -13.26
C ILE A 107 -12.61 -6.12 -14.03
N LYS A 108 -13.64 -5.70 -13.31
CA LYS A 108 -14.87 -5.12 -13.85
C LYS A 108 -14.84 -3.59 -13.77
N ASP A 109 -15.36 -2.94 -14.80
CA ASP A 109 -15.75 -1.53 -14.76
C ASP A 109 -16.85 -1.30 -13.72
N ILE A 110 -16.58 -0.43 -12.75
CA ILE A 110 -17.52 -0.10 -11.67
C ILE A 110 -18.04 1.34 -11.73
N THR A 111 -17.82 2.03 -12.83
CA THR A 111 -18.16 3.46 -12.96
C THR A 111 -19.65 3.73 -12.69
N SER A 112 -20.55 2.90 -13.25
CA SER A 112 -22.00 3.05 -13.03
C SER A 112 -22.38 2.84 -11.57
N PHE A 113 -21.79 1.85 -10.89
CA PHE A 113 -22.06 1.59 -9.47
C PHE A 113 -21.60 2.75 -8.57
N LEU A 114 -20.44 3.34 -8.87
CA LEU A 114 -19.93 4.51 -8.15
C LEU A 114 -20.86 5.72 -8.31
N ASN A 115 -21.38 5.94 -9.52
CA ASN A 115 -22.34 7.01 -9.78
C ASN A 115 -23.67 6.77 -9.08
N ASP A 116 -24.20 5.55 -9.13
CA ASP A 116 -25.47 5.17 -8.50
C ASP A 116 -25.42 5.33 -6.97
N LEU A 117 -24.25 5.06 -6.34
CA LEU A 117 -24.02 5.27 -4.92
C LEU A 117 -23.61 6.71 -4.57
N GLY A 118 -23.35 7.57 -5.56
CA GLY A 118 -22.82 8.92 -5.35
C GLY A 118 -21.39 8.94 -4.76
N TRP A 119 -20.60 7.88 -4.98
CA TRP A 119 -19.24 7.77 -4.48
C TRP A 119 -18.19 8.32 -5.43
N TYR A 120 -18.51 8.42 -6.73
CA TYR A 120 -17.56 8.84 -7.76
C TYR A 120 -16.88 10.18 -7.45
N ASP A 121 -17.68 11.21 -7.12
CA ASP A 121 -17.17 12.56 -6.84
C ASP A 121 -16.62 12.72 -5.42
N LYS A 122 -16.87 11.75 -4.55
CA LYS A 122 -16.34 11.74 -3.19
C LYS A 122 -14.96 11.09 -3.07
N MET A 123 -14.50 10.42 -4.13
CA MET A 123 -13.16 9.80 -4.18
C MET A 123 -12.08 10.86 -4.37
N ASP A 124 -10.95 10.72 -3.67
CA ASP A 124 -9.75 11.54 -3.95
C ASP A 124 -9.40 11.46 -5.43
N VAL A 125 -9.20 12.62 -6.06
CA VAL A 125 -9.06 12.71 -7.52
C VAL A 125 -7.80 11.99 -8.03
N ASP A 126 -6.70 12.06 -7.29
CA ASP A 126 -5.44 11.41 -7.68
C ASP A 126 -5.58 9.89 -7.60
N MET A 127 -6.20 9.39 -6.50
CA MET A 127 -6.50 7.96 -6.37
C MET A 127 -7.47 7.46 -7.43
N ARG A 128 -8.52 8.24 -7.74
CA ARG A 128 -9.47 7.90 -8.80
C ARG A 128 -8.80 7.84 -10.16
N ASN A 129 -7.93 8.81 -10.48
CA ASN A 129 -7.21 8.84 -11.75
C ASN A 129 -6.33 7.60 -11.93
N ASN A 130 -5.65 7.13 -10.87
CA ASN A 130 -4.87 5.89 -10.89
C ASN A 130 -5.72 4.63 -11.13
N LEU A 131 -7.02 4.70 -10.88
CA LEU A 131 -7.96 3.60 -11.07
C LEU A 131 -8.83 3.76 -12.33
N THR A 132 -8.56 4.80 -13.15
CA THR A 132 -9.33 5.15 -14.34
C THR A 132 -8.57 4.79 -15.61
N PHE A 133 -9.12 3.91 -16.42
CA PHE A 133 -8.57 3.49 -17.71
C PHE A 133 -9.63 3.69 -18.79
N GLU A 134 -9.27 4.38 -19.86
CA GLU A 134 -10.20 4.72 -20.97
C GLU A 134 -11.53 5.36 -20.49
N GLY A 135 -11.43 6.21 -19.46
CA GLY A 135 -12.60 6.91 -18.90
C GLY A 135 -13.49 6.07 -17.98
N LYS A 136 -13.07 4.85 -17.62
CA LYS A 136 -13.79 3.92 -16.75
C LYS A 136 -13.02 3.67 -15.47
N VAL A 137 -13.72 3.57 -14.34
CA VAL A 137 -13.13 3.32 -13.02
C VAL A 137 -13.22 1.84 -12.69
N TYR A 138 -12.10 1.24 -12.26
CA TYR A 138 -11.98 -0.20 -12.03
C TYR A 138 -11.69 -0.58 -10.57
N GLY A 139 -11.75 0.37 -9.65
CA GLY A 139 -11.51 0.05 -8.23
C GLY A 139 -11.94 1.16 -7.29
N ILE A 140 -11.92 0.83 -6.00
CA ILE A 140 -12.21 1.75 -4.89
C ILE A 140 -10.96 1.79 -4.02
N PRO A 141 -10.38 2.97 -3.72
CA PRO A 141 -9.25 3.05 -2.81
C PRO A 141 -9.68 2.63 -1.39
N ARG A 142 -8.95 1.68 -0.80
CA ARG A 142 -9.12 1.29 0.60
C ARG A 142 -8.53 2.35 1.53
N ASP A 143 -7.36 2.80 1.18
CA ASP A 143 -6.52 3.77 1.88
C ASP A 143 -5.58 4.44 0.89
N GLY A 144 -4.89 5.46 1.35
CA GLY A 144 -3.77 6.07 0.67
C GLY A 144 -2.55 6.14 1.57
N TYR A 145 -1.38 6.25 0.97
CA TYR A 145 -0.15 6.60 1.65
C TYR A 145 0.66 7.57 0.80
N GLY A 146 1.48 8.35 1.48
CA GLY A 146 2.58 9.07 0.85
C GLY A 146 3.90 8.62 1.45
N LEU A 147 4.98 8.65 0.66
CA LEU A 147 6.32 8.45 1.20
C LEU A 147 6.77 9.68 2.01
N GLY A 148 7.41 9.42 3.13
CA GLY A 148 8.05 10.43 3.97
C GLY A 148 9.29 9.85 4.62
N LEU A 149 9.96 10.66 5.43
CA LEU A 149 11.16 10.28 6.15
C LEU A 149 10.83 9.94 7.60
N VAL A 150 11.02 8.68 7.99
CA VAL A 150 11.01 8.26 9.40
C VAL A 150 12.33 8.64 10.04
N LEU A 151 12.25 9.17 11.25
CA LEU A 151 13.39 9.54 12.07
C LEU A 151 13.35 8.76 13.40
N ASN A 152 14.50 8.25 13.81
CA ASN A 152 14.75 7.87 15.20
C ASN A 152 15.29 9.09 15.95
N LYS A 153 14.41 9.82 16.64
CA LYS A 153 14.77 11.07 17.34
C LYS A 153 15.86 10.87 18.39
N ARG A 154 15.86 9.71 19.05
CA ARG A 154 16.89 9.42 20.05
C ARG A 154 18.28 9.32 19.41
N ILE A 155 18.45 8.58 18.31
CA ILE A 155 19.74 8.49 17.62
C ILE A 155 20.18 9.87 17.13
N LEU A 156 19.28 10.62 16.48
CA LEU A 156 19.60 11.96 15.98
C LEU A 156 19.96 12.93 17.12
N GLY A 157 19.22 12.87 18.22
CA GLY A 157 19.46 13.74 19.39
C GLY A 157 20.76 13.40 20.12
N GLU A 158 21.04 12.11 20.35
CA GLU A 158 22.31 11.66 20.96
C GLU A 158 23.53 12.06 20.09
N CYS A 159 23.36 12.22 18.77
CA CYS A 159 24.36 12.76 17.85
C CYS A 159 24.39 14.30 17.80
N GLY A 160 23.56 15.00 18.58
CA GLY A 160 23.50 16.47 18.61
C GLY A 160 22.79 17.10 17.41
N LEU A 161 22.04 16.33 16.64
CA LEU A 161 21.32 16.78 15.43
C LEU A 161 19.93 17.35 15.75
N LEU A 162 19.34 16.99 16.87
CA LEU A 162 18.04 17.49 17.32
C LEU A 162 18.16 18.17 18.68
N PRO A 163 17.39 19.24 18.96
CA PRO A 163 17.34 19.89 20.26
C PRO A 163 16.79 18.95 21.33
N GLU A 164 17.42 18.96 22.51
CA GLU A 164 16.94 18.25 23.70
C GLU A 164 15.90 19.09 24.44
N ASN A 165 14.81 18.46 24.84
CA ASN A 165 13.76 19.02 25.69
C ASN A 165 14.16 18.92 27.17
N GLU A 166 13.47 19.67 28.07
CA GLU A 166 13.71 19.65 29.52
C GLU A 166 13.50 18.27 30.17
N ASP A 167 12.68 17.41 29.55
CA ASP A 167 12.38 16.03 30.00
C ASP A 167 13.35 14.96 29.43
N GLY A 168 14.37 15.40 28.69
CA GLY A 168 15.36 14.49 28.06
C GLY A 168 14.90 13.83 26.76
N THR A 169 13.72 14.17 26.23
CA THR A 169 13.30 13.80 24.89
C THR A 169 13.86 14.78 23.86
N TYR A 170 13.70 14.47 22.56
CA TYR A 170 14.21 15.33 21.48
C TYR A 170 13.07 15.93 20.67
N SER A 171 13.23 17.22 20.30
CA SER A 171 12.29 17.95 19.43
C SER A 171 12.72 17.86 17.96
N ILE A 172 11.75 17.78 17.04
CA ILE A 172 12.01 17.95 15.60
C ILE A 172 11.98 19.42 15.15
N TYR A 173 11.83 20.34 16.10
CA TYR A 173 11.82 21.79 15.83
C TYR A 173 12.85 22.52 16.69
N ASN A 174 13.46 23.51 16.10
CA ASN A 174 14.27 24.49 16.81
C ASN A 174 13.40 25.40 17.69
N LYS A 175 14.02 26.16 18.57
CA LYS A 175 13.33 27.09 19.48
C LYS A 175 12.55 28.20 18.78
N ASP A 176 12.91 28.51 17.53
CA ASP A 176 12.22 29.49 16.69
C ASP A 176 11.06 28.88 15.89
N GLY A 177 10.82 27.58 16.03
CA GLY A 177 9.77 26.83 15.34
C GLY A 177 10.18 26.34 13.94
N SER A 178 11.40 26.59 13.50
CA SER A 178 11.91 26.03 12.24
C SER A 178 12.19 24.52 12.38
N PRO A 179 12.10 23.72 11.26
CA PRO A 179 12.48 22.34 11.28
C PRO A 179 13.92 22.12 11.75
N ALA A 180 14.12 21.17 12.69
CA ALA A 180 15.43 20.66 13.06
C ALA A 180 15.76 19.34 12.36
N TYR A 181 14.79 18.75 11.64
CA TYR A 181 14.98 17.55 10.83
C TYR A 181 15.48 17.90 9.41
N PRO A 182 16.09 16.96 8.68
CA PRO A 182 16.60 17.23 7.33
C PRO A 182 15.47 17.48 6.35
N THR A 183 15.51 18.63 5.69
CA THR A 183 14.50 19.12 4.73
C THR A 183 14.96 18.99 3.27
N THR A 184 16.24 18.69 3.04
CA THR A 184 16.85 18.46 1.72
C THR A 184 17.66 17.16 1.71
N PHE A 185 17.93 16.60 0.51
CA PHE A 185 18.80 15.44 0.38
C PHE A 185 20.25 15.71 0.80
N ASP A 186 20.73 16.95 0.67
CA ASP A 186 22.04 17.38 1.20
C ASP A 186 22.06 17.33 2.73
N GLU A 187 20.98 17.76 3.38
CA GLU A 187 20.85 17.66 4.83
C GLU A 187 20.72 16.20 5.27
N VAL A 188 20.01 15.33 4.53
CA VAL A 188 19.99 13.88 4.81
C VAL A 188 21.40 13.28 4.77
N ARG A 189 22.23 13.70 3.81
CA ARG A 189 23.63 13.31 3.73
C ARG A 189 24.40 13.79 4.94
N HIS A 190 24.31 15.09 5.27
CA HIS A 190 24.98 15.67 6.43
C HIS A 190 24.60 14.96 7.74
N PHE A 191 23.32 14.71 7.96
CA PHE A 191 22.85 13.96 9.13
C PHE A 191 23.45 12.55 9.16
N SER A 192 23.55 11.89 8.00
CA SER A 192 24.15 10.57 7.90
C SER A 192 25.63 10.58 8.24
N GLU A 193 26.40 11.60 7.82
CA GLU A 193 27.79 11.79 8.16
C GLU A 193 27.97 11.95 9.67
N VAL A 194 27.20 12.84 10.31
CA VAL A 194 27.25 13.07 11.75
C VAL A 194 26.91 11.81 12.54
N ILE A 195 25.91 11.03 12.11
CA ILE A 195 25.54 9.76 12.76
C ILE A 195 26.70 8.76 12.69
N VAL A 196 27.31 8.61 11.53
CA VAL A 196 28.41 7.65 11.34
C VAL A 196 29.65 8.07 12.13
N ASP A 197 29.97 9.36 12.17
CA ASP A 197 31.10 9.91 12.95
C ASP A 197 30.88 9.81 14.46
N SER A 198 29.64 9.85 14.92
CA SER A 198 29.27 9.84 16.33
C SER A 198 29.00 8.45 16.89
N THR A 199 28.91 7.41 16.04
CA THR A 199 28.50 6.06 16.46
C THR A 199 29.34 4.98 15.77
N ASP A 200 29.57 3.87 16.47
CA ASP A 200 30.39 2.77 15.91
C ASP A 200 29.65 1.92 14.85
N ASN A 201 28.34 1.70 15.01
CA ASN A 201 27.60 0.69 14.26
C ASN A 201 26.27 1.19 13.66
N THR A 202 25.96 2.48 13.76
CA THR A 202 24.75 3.06 13.19
C THR A 202 25.08 3.72 11.86
N ARG A 203 24.18 3.63 10.90
CA ARG A 203 24.26 4.27 9.59
C ARG A 203 23.21 5.37 9.49
N GLY A 204 23.40 6.27 8.54
CA GLY A 204 22.53 7.43 8.39
C GLY A 204 21.12 7.05 7.95
N ILE A 205 21.02 6.38 6.80
CA ILE A 205 19.73 6.06 6.18
C ILE A 205 19.74 4.65 5.58
N LEU A 206 18.55 4.02 5.54
CA LEU A 206 18.32 2.75 4.84
C LEU A 206 17.74 3.03 3.46
N ILE A 207 18.38 2.45 2.41
CA ILE A 207 17.88 2.39 1.04
C ILE A 207 17.61 0.94 0.68
N PRO A 208 16.37 0.55 0.34
CA PRO A 208 16.07 -0.80 -0.12
C PRO A 208 16.63 -1.03 -1.54
N SER A 209 16.83 -2.30 -1.89
CA SER A 209 17.46 -2.70 -3.14
C SER A 209 16.93 -4.03 -3.68
N ALA A 210 15.88 -4.56 -3.08
CA ALA A 210 15.33 -5.87 -3.43
C ALA A 210 13.80 -5.88 -3.46
N ASN A 211 13.23 -6.89 -4.10
CA ASN A 211 11.79 -7.15 -4.18
C ASN A 211 10.99 -6.01 -4.80
N LYS A 212 11.61 -5.30 -5.77
CA LYS A 212 11.07 -4.11 -6.46
C LYS A 212 10.98 -2.86 -5.56
N ASN A 213 11.34 -2.98 -4.29
CA ASN A 213 11.21 -1.88 -3.32
C ASN A 213 12.28 -0.80 -3.49
N GLY A 214 13.47 -1.18 -3.97
CA GLY A 214 14.53 -0.22 -4.30
C GLY A 214 14.11 0.69 -5.43
N GLY A 215 13.65 0.09 -6.55
CA GLY A 215 13.15 0.85 -7.70
C GLY A 215 11.95 1.72 -7.36
N TRP A 216 11.03 1.21 -6.53
CA TRP A 216 9.89 1.97 -6.03
C TRP A 216 10.32 3.23 -5.25
N GLN A 217 11.19 3.10 -4.25
CA GLN A 217 11.69 4.26 -3.50
C GLN A 217 12.60 5.17 -4.34
N PHE A 218 13.44 4.57 -5.20
CA PHE A 218 14.29 5.34 -6.10
C PHE A 218 13.48 6.22 -7.04
N SER A 219 12.32 5.78 -7.51
CA SER A 219 11.44 6.62 -8.34
C SER A 219 11.08 7.92 -7.62
N ASN A 220 10.75 7.86 -6.33
CA ASN A 220 10.48 9.06 -5.55
C ASN A 220 11.74 9.94 -5.36
N ILE A 221 12.90 9.34 -5.11
CA ILE A 221 14.16 10.08 -5.01
C ILE A 221 14.45 10.77 -6.35
N ALA A 222 14.34 10.06 -7.48
CA ALA A 222 14.59 10.60 -8.81
C ALA A 222 13.67 11.78 -9.15
N TRP A 223 12.38 11.70 -8.83
CA TRP A 223 11.44 12.84 -9.01
C TRP A 223 11.85 14.06 -8.18
N ASN A 224 12.31 13.84 -6.94
CA ASN A 224 12.81 14.94 -6.10
C ASN A 224 14.10 15.57 -6.67
N PHE A 225 14.87 14.81 -7.44
CA PHE A 225 16.01 15.33 -8.23
C PHE A 225 15.57 15.96 -9.57
N GLY A 226 14.28 16.02 -9.87
CA GLY A 226 13.72 16.62 -11.08
C GLY A 226 13.67 15.69 -12.30
N ALA A 227 13.88 14.37 -12.11
CA ALA A 227 13.80 13.39 -13.19
C ALA A 227 12.36 13.14 -13.62
N GLN A 228 12.19 12.73 -14.87
CA GLN A 228 10.99 12.08 -15.38
C GLN A 228 11.36 10.64 -15.77
N LEU A 229 10.65 9.65 -15.26
CA LEU A 229 10.96 8.24 -15.50
C LEU A 229 10.17 7.63 -16.65
N GLU A 230 9.09 8.28 -17.05
CA GLU A 230 8.31 8.00 -18.27
C GLU A 230 7.81 9.31 -18.88
N VAL A 231 7.75 9.38 -20.20
CA VAL A 231 7.24 10.54 -20.94
C VAL A 231 6.48 10.09 -22.18
N GLN A 232 5.61 10.93 -22.70
CA GLN A 232 5.08 10.75 -24.06
C GLN A 232 6.06 11.36 -25.06
N ASN A 233 6.45 10.57 -26.06
CA ASN A 233 7.28 11.05 -27.17
C ASN A 233 6.48 11.93 -28.15
N SER A 234 7.12 12.42 -29.22
CA SER A 234 6.47 13.25 -30.25
C SER A 234 5.29 12.59 -30.96
N ASP A 235 5.24 11.26 -30.95
CA ASP A 235 4.17 10.46 -31.59
C ASP A 235 3.04 10.15 -30.61
N GLY A 236 3.11 10.69 -29.37
CA GLY A 236 2.15 10.45 -28.29
C GLY A 236 2.28 9.08 -27.62
N LYS A 237 3.35 8.33 -27.93
CA LYS A 237 3.61 7.02 -27.30
C LYS A 237 4.39 7.21 -26.01
N TRP A 238 4.00 6.44 -24.99
CA TRP A 238 4.74 6.38 -23.73
C TRP A 238 6.08 5.65 -23.92
N VAL A 239 7.14 6.24 -23.37
CA VAL A 239 8.49 5.67 -23.34
C VAL A 239 9.12 5.88 -21.97
N GLY A 240 9.92 4.90 -21.55
CA GLY A 240 10.72 5.01 -20.35
C GLY A 240 11.94 5.92 -20.56
N THR A 241 12.27 6.68 -19.54
CA THR A 241 13.41 7.62 -19.48
C THR A 241 14.24 7.39 -18.21
N LEU A 242 14.52 6.12 -17.88
CA LEU A 242 15.24 5.76 -16.64
C LEU A 242 16.67 6.32 -16.61
N ASN A 243 17.24 6.68 -17.75
CA ASN A 243 18.55 7.32 -17.90
C ASN A 243 18.45 8.84 -18.05
N ASP A 244 17.36 9.46 -17.64
CA ASP A 244 17.26 10.92 -17.50
C ASP A 244 18.48 11.43 -16.72
N PRO A 245 19.15 12.50 -17.16
CA PRO A 245 20.32 13.04 -16.44
C PRO A 245 20.08 13.30 -14.96
N LYS A 246 18.86 13.67 -14.57
CA LYS A 246 18.46 13.86 -13.17
C LYS A 246 18.30 12.53 -12.41
N ALA A 247 17.84 11.47 -13.08
CA ALA A 247 17.84 10.13 -12.51
C ALA A 247 19.27 9.59 -12.30
N VAL A 248 20.18 9.91 -13.25
CA VAL A 248 21.62 9.59 -13.09
C VAL A 248 22.19 10.35 -11.88
N GLU A 249 21.86 11.63 -11.68
CA GLU A 249 22.26 12.41 -10.52
C GLU A 249 21.74 11.82 -9.20
N ALA A 250 20.46 11.46 -9.16
CA ALA A 250 19.84 10.80 -7.99
C ALA A 250 20.51 9.45 -7.66
N MET A 251 20.84 8.64 -8.65
CA MET A 251 21.52 7.36 -8.44
C MET A 251 22.99 7.57 -8.03
N ASN A 252 23.65 8.64 -8.50
CA ASN A 252 24.99 9.01 -8.05
C ASN A 252 24.96 9.46 -6.58
N TRP A 253 23.93 10.13 -6.11
CA TRP A 253 23.75 10.42 -4.69
C TRP A 253 23.75 9.12 -3.84
N ILE A 254 23.01 8.08 -4.25
CA ILE A 254 23.04 6.78 -3.58
C ILE A 254 24.44 6.15 -3.62
N LYS A 255 25.11 6.24 -4.78
CA LYS A 255 26.48 5.75 -4.96
C LYS A 255 27.47 6.41 -3.98
N GLU A 256 27.43 7.72 -3.87
CA GLU A 256 28.26 8.51 -2.95
C GLU A 256 27.94 8.18 -1.49
N MET A 257 26.67 8.11 -1.11
CA MET A 257 26.26 7.67 0.23
C MET A 257 26.84 6.31 0.58
N LYS A 258 26.92 5.39 -0.38
CA LYS A 258 27.51 4.06 -0.16
C LYS A 258 29.04 4.11 -0.09
N SER A 259 29.71 4.86 -0.98
CA SER A 259 31.17 5.02 -0.98
C SER A 259 31.68 5.62 0.33
N ASP A 260 30.91 6.55 0.91
CA ASP A 260 31.26 7.22 2.16
C ASP A 260 30.84 6.42 3.41
N GLY A 261 30.32 5.20 3.23
CA GLY A 261 29.94 4.32 4.34
C GLY A 261 28.69 4.76 5.12
N LEU A 262 27.85 5.62 4.53
CA LEU A 262 26.67 6.19 5.16
C LEU A 262 25.45 5.28 5.13
N LEU A 263 25.48 4.24 4.27
CA LEU A 263 24.45 3.22 4.14
C LEU A 263 24.86 1.92 4.83
N ILE A 264 23.89 1.06 5.11
CA ILE A 264 24.17 -0.29 5.64
C ILE A 264 24.97 -1.11 4.61
N ASP A 265 25.79 -2.06 5.10
CA ASP A 265 26.69 -2.82 4.25
C ASP A 265 26.02 -3.93 3.44
N THR A 266 24.77 -4.21 3.68
CA THR A 266 24.01 -5.24 2.97
C THR A 266 23.65 -4.76 1.55
N ILE A 267 23.92 -5.59 0.53
CA ILE A 267 23.63 -5.28 -0.88
C ILE A 267 22.15 -5.54 -1.19
N THR A 268 21.57 -6.59 -0.60
CA THR A 268 20.16 -6.96 -0.80
C THR A 268 19.37 -6.56 0.43
N VAL A 269 18.68 -5.44 0.35
CA VAL A 269 17.91 -4.85 1.43
C VAL A 269 16.44 -4.87 1.04
N SER A 270 15.61 -5.56 1.82
CA SER A 270 14.16 -5.55 1.67
C SER A 270 13.55 -4.29 2.29
N TYR A 271 12.41 -3.83 1.76
CA TYR A 271 11.68 -2.72 2.36
C TYR A 271 11.38 -2.99 3.84
N ASN A 272 10.90 -4.17 4.17
CA ASN A 272 10.53 -4.51 5.54
C ASN A 272 11.72 -4.54 6.53
N ASP A 273 12.96 -4.46 6.06
CA ASP A 273 14.13 -4.38 6.96
C ASP A 273 14.17 -3.07 7.75
N TRP A 274 13.50 -1.99 7.27
CA TRP A 274 13.57 -0.69 7.90
C TRP A 274 13.08 -0.70 9.36
N TYR A 275 11.94 -1.33 9.65
CA TYR A 275 11.40 -1.32 11.01
C TYR A 275 12.22 -2.16 11.98
N GLY A 276 12.96 -3.18 11.50
CA GLY A 276 13.92 -3.91 12.34
C GLY A 276 15.21 -3.12 12.62
N LYS A 277 15.59 -2.22 11.69
CA LYS A 277 16.86 -1.48 11.76
C LYS A 277 16.73 -0.10 12.37
N ILE A 278 15.58 0.56 12.24
CA ILE A 278 15.35 1.94 12.72
C ILE A 278 15.58 2.10 14.22
N LYS A 279 15.44 1.05 15.00
CA LYS A 279 15.62 1.11 16.45
C LYS A 279 17.05 1.47 16.85
N SER A 280 18.08 0.97 16.13
CA SER A 280 19.48 1.10 16.56
C SER A 280 20.53 1.00 15.45
N GLN A 281 20.15 0.68 14.21
CA GLN A 281 21.12 0.46 13.14
C GLN A 281 21.11 1.56 12.08
N VAL A 282 20.01 2.31 11.98
CA VAL A 282 19.89 3.48 11.09
C VAL A 282 19.17 4.61 11.81
N GLY A 283 19.57 5.85 11.51
CA GLY A 283 18.90 7.04 12.04
C GLY A 283 17.62 7.40 11.29
N MET A 284 17.57 7.05 9.98
CA MET A 284 16.52 7.48 9.06
C MET A 284 16.11 6.36 8.11
N ALA A 285 14.85 6.42 7.60
CA ALA A 285 14.37 5.57 6.51
C ALA A 285 13.23 6.25 5.74
N ILE A 286 13.18 6.09 4.41
CA ILE A 286 12.04 6.50 3.60
C ILE A 286 10.98 5.40 3.69
N VAL A 287 9.75 5.74 4.09
CA VAL A 287 8.68 4.76 4.24
C VAL A 287 7.31 5.35 3.87
N GLY A 288 6.32 4.49 3.67
CA GLY A 288 4.92 4.89 3.52
C GLY A 288 4.29 5.28 4.86
N SER A 289 3.42 6.28 4.84
CA SER A 289 2.69 6.74 6.03
C SER A 289 1.79 5.67 6.66
N ASP A 290 1.40 4.66 5.88
CA ASP A 290 0.55 3.54 6.30
C ASP A 290 1.25 2.48 7.16
N VAL A 291 2.58 2.50 7.23
CA VAL A 291 3.39 1.49 7.94
C VAL A 291 4.28 2.06 9.05
N VAL A 292 4.24 3.37 9.29
CA VAL A 292 5.11 4.05 10.27
C VAL A 292 4.99 3.47 11.68
N GLN A 293 3.79 3.04 12.08
CA GLN A 293 3.53 2.40 13.36
C GLN A 293 4.33 1.11 13.59
N LEU A 294 4.83 0.46 12.52
CA LEU A 294 5.66 -0.76 12.64
C LEU A 294 6.98 -0.51 13.36
N ALA A 295 7.49 0.72 13.38
CA ALA A 295 8.65 1.09 14.20
C ALA A 295 8.39 0.83 15.70
N ILE A 296 7.17 1.07 16.16
CA ILE A 296 6.76 0.87 17.56
C ILE A 296 6.31 -0.57 17.79
N THR A 297 5.40 -1.09 16.93
CA THR A 297 4.79 -2.41 17.15
C THR A 297 5.78 -3.55 16.96
N ASN A 298 6.64 -3.48 15.94
CA ASN A 298 7.57 -4.55 15.57
C ASN A 298 8.98 -4.32 16.13
N ALA A 299 9.56 -3.13 15.91
CA ALA A 299 10.91 -2.82 16.36
C ALA A 299 11.00 -2.46 17.86
N LYS A 300 9.87 -2.16 18.51
CA LYS A 300 9.82 -1.69 19.90
C LYS A 300 10.63 -0.40 20.10
N LEU A 301 10.55 0.51 19.12
CA LEU A 301 10.98 1.89 19.27
C LEU A 301 10.02 2.58 20.26
N ALA A 302 10.52 3.44 21.13
CA ALA A 302 9.66 4.21 22.01
C ALA A 302 8.82 5.22 21.20
N LYS A 303 7.59 5.50 21.63
CA LYS A 303 6.68 6.39 20.89
C LYS A 303 7.24 7.82 20.77
N GLU A 304 7.88 8.27 21.80
CA GLU A 304 8.56 9.56 21.90
C GLU A 304 9.77 9.70 20.98
N ASP A 305 10.38 8.57 20.57
CA ASP A 305 11.54 8.54 19.68
C ASP A 305 11.17 8.52 18.19
N LEU A 306 9.90 8.32 17.85
CA LEU A 306 9.44 8.24 16.48
C LEU A 306 8.99 9.61 15.97
N ALA A 307 9.51 10.03 14.82
CA ALA A 307 8.92 11.09 14.02
C ALA A 307 8.79 10.65 12.56
N PHE A 308 7.83 11.26 11.87
CA PHE A 308 7.61 11.05 10.44
C PHE A 308 7.39 12.41 9.77
N VAL A 309 8.32 12.78 8.93
CA VAL A 309 8.41 14.11 8.32
C VAL A 309 8.30 14.04 6.80
N PRO A 310 8.01 15.15 6.11
CA PRO A 310 7.93 15.16 4.65
C PRO A 310 9.20 14.63 3.99
N MET A 311 9.07 14.15 2.75
CA MET A 311 10.23 13.87 1.90
C MET A 311 11.15 15.07 1.82
N PRO A 312 12.49 14.90 1.83
CA PRO A 312 13.43 15.97 1.62
C PRO A 312 13.32 16.51 0.18
N ALA A 313 13.55 17.80 0.00
CA ALA A 313 13.65 18.41 -1.32
C ALA A 313 14.96 18.02 -2.00
N GLY A 314 14.90 17.86 -3.32
CA GLY A 314 16.07 17.65 -4.16
C GLY A 314 16.85 18.95 -4.44
N PRO A 315 17.96 18.84 -5.18
CA PRO A 315 18.87 19.98 -5.41
C PRO A 315 18.25 21.11 -6.22
N TYR A 316 17.15 20.88 -6.90
CA TYR A 316 16.43 21.86 -7.71
C TYR A 316 15.18 22.42 -7.03
N GLY A 317 14.93 22.00 -5.78
CA GLY A 317 13.77 22.43 -4.98
C GLY A 317 12.52 21.60 -5.19
N ASP A 318 12.56 20.60 -6.07
CA ASP A 318 11.45 19.66 -6.23
C ASP A 318 11.25 18.84 -4.96
N ARG A 319 9.99 18.69 -4.56
CA ARG A 319 9.61 17.98 -3.34
C ARG A 319 8.33 17.20 -3.58
N TYR A 320 8.49 15.93 -3.86
CA TYR A 320 7.40 15.00 -4.14
C TYR A 320 7.35 13.85 -3.13
N SER A 321 6.14 13.43 -2.84
CA SER A 321 5.85 12.21 -2.11
C SER A 321 5.18 11.24 -3.07
N LEU A 322 5.80 10.11 -3.36
CA LEU A 322 5.16 9.03 -4.09
C LEU A 322 3.85 8.70 -3.37
N TYR A 323 2.75 8.83 -4.10
CA TYR A 323 1.39 8.69 -3.60
C TYR A 323 0.77 7.43 -4.16
N GLY A 324 0.50 6.50 -3.30
CA GLY A 324 -0.05 5.21 -3.65
C GLY A 324 -1.11 4.75 -2.66
N GLY A 325 -1.44 3.48 -2.71
CA GLY A 325 -2.42 2.88 -1.82
C GLY A 325 -2.77 1.46 -2.22
N THR A 326 -3.82 0.95 -1.60
CA THR A 326 -4.34 -0.39 -1.84
C THR A 326 -5.78 -0.27 -2.31
N PRO A 327 -6.10 -0.53 -3.58
CA PRO A 327 -7.48 -0.51 -4.04
C PRO A 327 -8.18 -1.84 -3.82
N TYR A 328 -9.50 -1.78 -3.64
CA TYR A 328 -10.41 -2.88 -3.86
C TYR A 328 -10.80 -2.93 -5.33
N VAL A 329 -10.69 -4.09 -5.94
CA VAL A 329 -11.11 -4.36 -7.32
C VAL A 329 -12.11 -5.51 -7.34
N PHE A 330 -12.93 -5.58 -8.38
CA PHE A 330 -14.03 -6.53 -8.48
C PHE A 330 -13.79 -7.47 -9.65
N SER A 331 -13.96 -8.77 -9.44
CA SER A 331 -13.79 -9.77 -10.50
C SER A 331 -14.71 -9.49 -11.69
N SER A 332 -14.19 -9.65 -12.91
CA SER A 332 -15.01 -9.57 -14.12
C SER A 332 -16.10 -10.65 -14.19
N ASP A 333 -15.91 -11.77 -13.48
CA ASP A 333 -16.90 -12.86 -13.38
C ASP A 333 -18.04 -12.56 -12.39
N ALA A 334 -17.90 -11.49 -11.55
CA ALA A 334 -18.93 -11.14 -10.59
C ALA A 334 -20.17 -10.55 -11.30
N SER A 335 -21.37 -10.99 -10.90
CA SER A 335 -22.60 -10.38 -11.37
C SER A 335 -22.76 -8.96 -10.83
N ASP A 336 -23.63 -8.17 -11.44
CA ASP A 336 -23.89 -6.80 -11.01
C ASP A 336 -24.44 -6.75 -9.57
N GLU A 337 -25.28 -7.72 -9.21
CA GLU A 337 -25.81 -7.87 -7.86
C GLU A 337 -24.71 -8.21 -6.85
N GLN A 338 -23.76 -9.07 -7.24
CA GLN A 338 -22.59 -9.38 -6.39
C GLN A 338 -21.70 -8.16 -6.19
N VAL A 339 -21.43 -7.39 -7.24
CA VAL A 339 -20.65 -6.13 -7.13
C VAL A 339 -21.34 -5.14 -6.23
N LYS A 340 -22.66 -4.91 -6.44
CA LYS A 340 -23.46 -4.02 -5.60
C LYS A 340 -23.40 -4.44 -4.13
N GLY A 341 -23.66 -5.70 -3.84
CA GLY A 341 -23.61 -6.21 -2.47
C GLY A 341 -22.21 -6.13 -1.86
N ALA A 342 -21.15 -6.36 -2.64
CA ALA A 342 -19.77 -6.19 -2.17
C ALA A 342 -19.45 -4.74 -1.83
N MET A 343 -19.89 -3.77 -2.64
CA MET A 343 -19.73 -2.34 -2.35
C MET A 343 -20.50 -1.93 -1.08
N MET A 344 -21.72 -2.42 -0.90
CA MET A 344 -22.48 -2.22 0.34
C MET A 344 -21.78 -2.84 1.54
N PHE A 345 -21.14 -4.00 1.40
CA PHE A 345 -20.36 -4.61 2.48
C PHE A 345 -19.11 -3.80 2.86
N LEU A 346 -18.47 -3.08 1.90
CA LEU A 346 -17.36 -2.16 2.21
C LEU A 346 -17.78 -1.08 3.20
N GLU A 347 -19.03 -0.63 3.20
CA GLU A 347 -19.56 0.30 4.19
C GLU A 347 -19.49 -0.28 5.61
N TYR A 348 -19.93 -1.54 5.78
CA TYR A 348 -19.85 -2.25 7.07
C TYR A 348 -18.41 -2.52 7.53
N MET A 349 -17.45 -2.39 6.63
CA MET A 349 -16.02 -2.46 6.91
C MET A 349 -15.38 -1.10 7.22
N GLY A 350 -16.14 -0.01 7.25
CA GLY A 350 -15.58 1.33 7.44
C GLY A 350 -14.87 1.89 6.20
N ARG A 351 -15.28 1.48 4.99
CA ARG A 351 -14.58 1.77 3.74
C ARG A 351 -15.41 2.54 2.71
N SER A 352 -16.55 3.07 3.09
CA SER A 352 -17.37 3.96 2.24
C SER A 352 -17.08 5.44 2.52
N PRO A 353 -17.43 6.36 1.59
CA PRO A 353 -17.33 7.80 1.82
C PRO A 353 -18.49 8.35 2.66
N ASP A 354 -19.45 7.53 3.06
CA ASP A 354 -20.67 7.97 3.71
C ASP A 354 -20.55 7.85 5.24
N ALA A 355 -20.94 8.90 5.95
CA ALA A 355 -20.91 8.93 7.42
C ALA A 355 -22.13 8.21 8.03
N THR A 356 -22.41 6.99 7.57
CA THR A 356 -23.48 6.14 8.11
C THR A 356 -23.10 5.53 9.46
N GLU A 357 -24.10 5.08 10.21
CA GLU A 357 -23.88 4.41 11.50
C GLU A 357 -23.00 3.18 11.33
N ALA A 358 -23.24 2.34 10.30
CA ALA A 358 -22.47 1.14 10.03
C ALA A 358 -21.00 1.47 9.72
N ASN A 359 -20.75 2.46 8.85
CA ASN A 359 -19.40 2.86 8.47
C ASN A 359 -18.61 3.43 9.66
N LEU A 360 -19.22 4.34 10.42
CA LEU A 360 -18.57 4.96 11.58
C LEU A 360 -18.36 3.98 12.74
N ALA A 361 -19.28 3.02 12.94
CA ALA A 361 -19.12 1.95 13.91
C ALA A 361 -17.89 1.09 13.57
N ALA A 362 -17.71 0.70 12.30
CA ALA A 362 -16.56 -0.08 11.87
C ALA A 362 -15.23 0.69 12.04
N VAL A 363 -15.19 1.99 11.73
CA VAL A 363 -14.02 2.85 11.98
C VAL A 363 -13.71 2.91 13.48
N THR A 364 -14.73 3.08 14.33
CA THR A 364 -14.59 3.11 15.79
C THR A 364 -14.03 1.78 16.32
N GLU A 365 -14.61 0.65 15.90
CA GLU A 365 -14.18 -0.70 16.32
C GLU A 365 -12.72 -0.98 15.93
N GLY A 366 -12.27 -0.55 14.75
CA GLY A 366 -10.88 -0.66 14.34
C GLY A 366 -9.92 0.08 15.29
N ASN A 367 -10.26 1.33 15.64
CA ASN A 367 -9.48 2.13 16.58
C ASN A 367 -9.52 1.55 18.02
N GLU A 368 -10.66 1.03 18.46
CA GLU A 368 -10.77 0.37 19.77
C GLU A 368 -9.88 -0.88 19.85
N VAL A 369 -9.85 -1.70 18.79
CA VAL A 369 -9.00 -2.90 18.76
C VAL A 369 -7.54 -2.50 18.83
N ALA A 370 -7.09 -1.52 18.05
CA ALA A 370 -5.73 -1.01 18.10
C ALA A 370 -5.37 -0.44 19.48
N SER A 371 -6.28 0.36 20.08
CA SER A 371 -6.10 0.93 21.42
C SER A 371 -5.98 -0.14 22.49
N LYS A 372 -6.84 -1.16 22.48
CA LYS A 372 -6.80 -2.29 23.44
C LYS A 372 -5.50 -3.11 23.34
N LYS A 373 -4.90 -3.17 22.15
CA LYS A 373 -3.58 -3.79 21.91
C LYS A 373 -2.42 -2.89 22.33
N GLY A 374 -2.67 -1.63 22.68
CA GLY A 374 -1.63 -0.63 22.96
C GLY A 374 -0.84 -0.22 21.71
N GLU A 375 -1.41 -0.45 20.51
CA GLU A 375 -0.81 -0.06 19.25
C GLU A 375 -0.79 1.48 19.10
N PRO A 376 0.21 2.07 18.45
CA PRO A 376 0.20 3.48 18.11
C PRO A 376 -0.91 3.74 17.09
N ILE A 377 -1.70 4.77 17.35
CA ILE A 377 -2.78 5.21 16.47
C ILE A 377 -2.38 6.57 15.92
N ILE A 378 -2.09 6.57 14.62
CA ILE A 378 -1.70 7.73 13.83
C ILE A 378 -2.81 7.94 12.79
N PRO A 379 -3.24 9.18 12.50
CA PRO A 379 -4.21 9.46 11.44
C PRO A 379 -3.77 8.86 10.10
N SER A 380 -4.73 8.35 9.33
CA SER A 380 -4.48 7.79 8.00
C SER A 380 -4.74 8.80 6.89
N VAL A 381 -4.06 8.63 5.77
CA VAL A 381 -4.39 9.34 4.53
C VAL A 381 -5.74 8.83 4.04
N LYS A 382 -6.72 9.74 3.91
CA LYS A 382 -8.10 9.38 3.55
C LYS A 382 -8.26 9.25 2.04
N PRO A 383 -8.93 8.18 1.58
CA PRO A 383 -9.22 7.99 0.16
C PRO A 383 -10.46 8.79 -0.32
N TRP A 384 -11.17 9.42 0.59
CA TRP A 384 -12.42 10.12 0.35
C TRP A 384 -12.32 11.59 0.73
N THR A 385 -13.07 12.45 0.02
CA THR A 385 -13.05 13.91 0.19
C THR A 385 -14.36 14.48 0.71
N ASP A 386 -15.38 13.65 1.00
CA ASP A 386 -16.64 14.10 1.57
C ASP A 386 -16.44 14.77 2.92
N ALA A 387 -16.89 16.01 3.06
CA ALA A 387 -16.65 16.83 4.26
C ALA A 387 -17.32 16.24 5.51
N THR A 388 -18.50 15.63 5.37
CA THR A 388 -19.22 15.02 6.51
C THR A 388 -18.48 13.77 6.99
N TYR A 389 -18.06 12.93 6.07
CA TYR A 389 -17.24 11.76 6.38
C TYR A 389 -15.91 12.14 7.05
N LEU A 390 -15.20 13.12 6.49
CA LEU A 390 -13.93 13.58 7.03
C LEU A 390 -14.07 14.14 8.45
N ALA A 391 -15.11 14.95 8.70
CA ALA A 391 -15.36 15.48 10.04
C ALA A 391 -15.68 14.38 11.05
N ALA A 392 -16.56 13.43 10.69
CA ALA A 392 -16.97 12.35 11.57
C ALA A 392 -15.82 11.38 11.87
N THR A 393 -15.03 11.00 10.86
CA THR A 393 -13.87 10.12 11.06
C THR A 393 -12.76 10.80 11.85
N LYS A 394 -12.54 12.11 11.64
CA LYS A 394 -11.60 12.89 12.45
C LYS A 394 -12.02 12.92 13.93
N GLU A 395 -13.30 13.12 14.22
CA GLU A 395 -13.79 13.10 15.62
C GLU A 395 -13.51 11.76 16.30
N ILE A 396 -13.65 10.65 15.56
CA ILE A 396 -13.31 9.30 16.05
C ILE A 396 -11.80 9.20 16.27
N GLU A 397 -10.98 9.54 15.28
CA GLU A 397 -9.51 9.45 15.37
C GLU A 397 -8.96 10.27 16.52
N ASP A 398 -9.43 11.52 16.69
CA ASP A 398 -8.99 12.41 17.78
C ASP A 398 -9.20 11.82 19.20
N LYS A 399 -10.16 10.89 19.36
CA LYS A 399 -10.38 10.17 20.62
C LYS A 399 -9.35 9.08 20.89
N TYR A 400 -8.75 8.54 19.83
CA TYR A 400 -7.88 7.35 19.92
C TYR A 400 -6.41 7.63 19.63
N VAL A 401 -6.08 8.75 18.96
CA VAL A 401 -4.69 9.17 18.74
C VAL A 401 -3.92 9.16 20.07
N ASN A 402 -2.82 8.42 20.10
CA ASN A 402 -2.04 8.16 21.31
C ASN A 402 -0.52 8.36 21.11
N VAL A 403 -0.17 9.15 20.10
CA VAL A 403 1.19 9.62 19.78
C VAL A 403 1.21 11.14 19.81
N ASP A 404 2.40 11.72 20.01
CA ASP A 404 2.57 13.17 19.88
C ASP A 404 2.52 13.58 18.41
N MET A 405 1.42 14.19 17.99
CA MET A 405 1.17 14.60 16.61
C MET A 405 2.13 15.70 16.12
N THR A 406 2.85 16.41 16.99
CA THR A 406 3.87 17.35 16.56
C THR A 406 4.97 16.66 15.72
N ASN A 407 5.21 15.39 15.98
CA ASN A 407 6.17 14.57 15.22
C ASN A 407 5.65 14.09 13.83
N PHE A 408 4.40 14.40 13.45
CA PHE A 408 3.76 13.91 12.24
C PHE A 408 3.04 15.00 11.42
N ASN A 409 2.71 16.13 12.05
CA ASN A 409 1.87 17.17 11.47
C ASN A 409 2.44 17.74 10.18
N ASP A 410 3.75 17.95 10.08
CA ASP A 410 4.36 18.51 8.87
C ASP A 410 4.15 17.61 7.66
N PHE A 411 4.25 16.28 7.83
CA PHE A 411 3.96 15.34 6.77
C PHE A 411 2.50 15.48 6.30
N PHE A 412 1.53 15.36 7.20
CA PHE A 412 0.12 15.40 6.82
C PHE A 412 -0.32 16.74 6.26
N ASN A 413 0.24 17.85 6.75
CA ASN A 413 -0.07 19.19 6.27
C ASN A 413 0.51 19.47 4.87
N THR A 414 1.65 18.87 4.52
CA THR A 414 2.32 19.13 3.25
C THR A 414 1.99 18.10 2.17
N LEU A 415 1.62 16.87 2.52
CA LEU A 415 1.29 15.80 1.58
C LEU A 415 0.33 16.23 0.46
N PRO A 416 -0.77 16.97 0.72
CA PRO A 416 -1.71 17.35 -0.34
C PRO A 416 -1.09 18.12 -1.51
N THR A 417 0.02 18.84 -1.27
CA THR A 417 0.74 19.61 -2.29
C THR A 417 1.95 18.90 -2.87
N MET A 418 2.31 17.74 -2.31
CA MET A 418 3.51 17.00 -2.69
C MET A 418 3.21 15.66 -3.38
N LYS A 419 1.95 15.31 -3.55
CA LYS A 419 1.55 14.05 -4.17
C LYS A 419 2.15 13.89 -5.57
N HIS A 420 2.77 12.75 -5.82
CA HIS A 420 3.20 12.31 -7.14
C HIS A 420 2.76 10.87 -7.35
N ASN A 421 1.93 10.64 -8.36
CA ASN A 421 1.46 9.30 -8.68
C ASN A 421 2.61 8.42 -9.17
N GLU A 422 2.48 7.12 -8.97
CA GLU A 422 3.40 6.14 -9.54
C GLU A 422 3.39 6.23 -11.08
N VAL A 423 4.42 5.68 -11.73
CA VAL A 423 4.44 5.61 -13.20
C VAL A 423 3.25 4.81 -13.71
N SER A 424 2.73 5.21 -14.87
CA SER A 424 1.46 4.70 -15.38
C SER A 424 1.58 3.30 -15.97
N TYR A 425 2.77 2.92 -16.50
CA TYR A 425 2.94 1.70 -17.27
C TYR A 425 4.09 0.86 -16.75
N TYR A 426 3.82 -0.45 -16.58
CA TYR A 426 4.82 -1.46 -16.20
C TYR A 426 5.69 -1.07 -14.99
N ALA A 427 5.09 -0.41 -14.00
CA ALA A 427 5.80 0.08 -12.82
C ALA A 427 6.61 -1.02 -12.11
N GLN A 428 6.04 -2.21 -11.98
CA GLN A 428 6.68 -3.33 -11.29
C GLN A 428 7.92 -3.87 -12.02
N GLU A 429 7.89 -3.84 -13.35
CA GLU A 429 9.02 -4.23 -14.22
C GLU A 429 10.11 -3.15 -14.17
N MET A 430 9.71 -1.89 -14.19
CA MET A 430 10.63 -0.77 -14.01
C MET A 430 11.34 -0.86 -12.65
N TYR A 431 10.60 -1.07 -11.57
CA TYR A 431 11.17 -1.20 -10.22
C TYR A 431 12.16 -2.36 -10.13
N LYS A 432 11.86 -3.50 -10.77
CA LYS A 432 12.80 -4.64 -10.84
C LYS A 432 14.09 -4.31 -11.56
N LEU A 433 14.01 -3.56 -12.66
CA LEU A 433 15.20 -3.13 -13.40
C LEU A 433 16.05 -2.15 -12.59
N LEU A 434 15.39 -1.21 -11.90
CA LEU A 434 16.06 -0.26 -11.01
C LEU A 434 16.67 -0.93 -9.78
N ASP A 435 16.03 -1.95 -9.18
CA ASP A 435 16.64 -2.77 -8.12
C ASP A 435 17.99 -3.34 -8.56
N ASN A 436 18.06 -3.88 -9.79
CA ASN A 436 19.32 -4.42 -10.31
C ASN A 436 20.41 -3.35 -10.45
N VAL A 437 20.05 -2.13 -10.84
CA VAL A 437 21.00 -1.01 -10.91
C VAL A 437 21.46 -0.62 -9.50
N ILE A 438 20.55 -0.48 -8.55
CA ILE A 438 20.86 -0.13 -7.16
C ILE A 438 21.81 -1.19 -6.57
N GLN A 439 21.52 -2.48 -6.75
CA GLN A 439 22.40 -3.56 -6.24
C GLN A 439 23.81 -3.47 -6.81
N LYS A 440 23.97 -3.17 -8.10
CA LYS A 440 25.30 -2.96 -8.71
C LYS A 440 26.02 -1.75 -8.11
N VAL A 441 25.29 -0.66 -7.87
CA VAL A 441 25.81 0.55 -7.21
C VAL A 441 26.28 0.22 -5.79
N LEU A 442 25.46 -0.49 -5.01
CA LEU A 442 25.81 -0.88 -3.63
C LEU A 442 26.96 -1.88 -3.56
N GLN A 443 27.10 -2.75 -4.58
CA GLN A 443 28.17 -3.75 -4.62
C GLN A 443 29.52 -3.16 -5.04
N ASN A 444 29.55 -2.22 -5.98
CA ASN A 444 30.76 -1.70 -6.59
C ASN A 444 30.74 -0.17 -6.71
N PRO A 445 30.55 0.56 -5.59
CA PRO A 445 30.34 2.01 -5.65
C PRO A 445 31.50 2.76 -6.32
N ASP A 446 32.75 2.29 -6.16
CA ASP A 446 33.92 2.98 -6.71
C ASP A 446 34.10 2.80 -8.22
N THR A 447 33.55 1.75 -8.82
CA THR A 447 33.83 1.36 -10.21
C THR A 447 32.59 1.37 -11.11
N VAL A 448 31.38 1.36 -10.57
CA VAL A 448 30.15 1.33 -11.37
C VAL A 448 29.97 2.62 -12.16
N ASN A 449 29.63 2.48 -13.44
CA ASN A 449 29.19 3.61 -14.26
C ASN A 449 27.66 3.67 -14.23
N VAL A 450 27.12 4.59 -13.43
CA VAL A 450 25.69 4.76 -13.19
C VAL A 450 24.92 5.05 -14.48
N GLU A 451 25.44 5.94 -15.33
CA GLU A 451 24.79 6.32 -16.60
C GLU A 451 24.65 5.12 -17.54
N ASN A 452 25.70 4.28 -17.65
CA ASN A 452 25.66 3.07 -18.48
C ASN A 452 24.66 2.04 -17.93
N GLU A 453 24.58 1.87 -16.61
CA GLU A 453 23.65 0.93 -16.00
C GLU A 453 22.19 1.38 -16.17
N LEU A 454 21.90 2.66 -15.95
CA LEU A 454 20.57 3.21 -16.18
C LEU A 454 20.19 3.20 -17.67
N THR A 455 21.14 3.47 -18.59
CA THR A 455 20.90 3.36 -20.03
C THR A 455 20.58 1.92 -20.44
N THR A 456 21.28 0.94 -19.88
CA THR A 456 20.99 -0.47 -20.13
C THR A 456 19.59 -0.86 -19.62
N ALA A 457 19.24 -0.43 -18.40
CA ALA A 457 17.93 -0.64 -17.83
C ALA A 457 16.83 0.02 -18.68
N ASN A 458 17.05 1.27 -19.13
CA ASN A 458 16.11 2.01 -19.96
C ASN A 458 15.88 1.32 -21.32
N ASN A 459 16.95 0.88 -21.98
CA ASN A 459 16.85 0.15 -23.24
C ASN A 459 16.08 -1.16 -23.08
N THR A 460 16.31 -1.87 -21.99
CA THR A 460 15.56 -3.09 -21.65
C THR A 460 14.09 -2.78 -21.40
N PHE A 461 13.79 -1.74 -20.60
CA PHE A 461 12.43 -1.34 -20.28
C PHE A 461 11.66 -0.97 -21.55
N ASN A 462 12.25 -0.13 -22.42
CA ASN A 462 11.60 0.29 -23.66
C ASN A 462 11.39 -0.86 -24.64
N SER A 463 12.39 -1.75 -24.82
CA SER A 463 12.30 -2.83 -25.80
C SER A 463 11.42 -3.99 -25.37
N GLN A 464 11.36 -4.31 -24.09
CA GLN A 464 10.61 -5.47 -23.60
C GLN A 464 9.19 -5.13 -23.15
N TYR A 465 8.95 -3.92 -22.67
CA TYR A 465 7.68 -3.53 -22.06
C TYR A 465 7.00 -2.38 -22.80
N MET A 466 7.61 -1.20 -22.87
CA MET A 466 6.96 -0.01 -23.45
C MET A 466 6.64 -0.17 -24.95
N SER A 467 7.40 -0.98 -25.67
CA SER A 467 7.10 -1.32 -27.09
C SER A 467 5.82 -2.14 -27.29
N GLN A 468 5.23 -2.63 -26.20
CA GLN A 468 3.97 -3.40 -26.26
C GLN A 468 2.72 -2.49 -26.12
N LEU A 469 2.90 -1.20 -25.79
CA LEU A 469 1.87 -0.18 -25.77
C LEU A 469 1.64 0.37 -27.19
#